data_5505f34d3ffc1f07763e13e64e1e57e3
#
_entry.id   5505f34d3ffc1f07763e13e64e1e57e3
#
_cell.length_a   1.000
_cell.length_b   1.000
_cell.length_c   1.000
_cell.angle_alpha   90.00
_cell.angle_beta   90.00
_cell.angle_gamma   90.00
#
_symmetry.space_group_name_H-M   'P 1'
#
loop_
_entity.id
_entity.type
_entity.pdbx_description
1 polymer ?
#
loop_
_entity_poly.entity_id
_entity_poly.type
_entity_poly.pdbx_seq_one_letter_code
_entity_poly.pdbx_strand_id
1 'polypeptide(L)'
;MKKTLSIVAGLLLTMSVFAQAPEKMSYQAVIRNTSNNLVTTTVGMKISILQATATGTAVYVETQNPTPNTNGLVSIEIGGGSVVSGTMAGINWENGPYFIKTETDIDNNTSYDVTSTSQLLSTPYALFAKSAGTSAPSGFTHYLGEAFNGGIIFYLYKGSDGLEHGLIVALTESTAQWQSSATLVNANRTEDGAFNTALMTNSPA
;
A
#
# COMPACT_ATOMS: atom_id res chain seq x y z
N MET A 1 -40.73 25.97 -2.07
CA MET A 1 -39.60 25.65 -1.16
C MET A 1 -39.32 24.15 -1.02
N LYS A 2 -40.28 23.25 -0.76
CA LYS A 2 -39.98 21.79 -0.62
C LYS A 2 -39.44 21.16 -1.92
N LYS A 3 -39.96 21.55 -3.10
CA LYS A 3 -39.49 21.01 -4.40
C LYS A 3 -38.08 21.50 -4.79
N THR A 4 -37.73 22.75 -4.47
CA THR A 4 -36.39 23.29 -4.70
C THR A 4 -35.35 22.66 -3.79
N LEU A 5 -35.69 22.37 -2.53
CA LEU A 5 -34.82 21.67 -1.59
C LEU A 5 -34.49 20.24 -2.06
N SER A 6 -35.47 19.52 -2.62
CA SER A 6 -35.28 18.16 -3.15
C SER A 6 -34.35 18.15 -4.38
N ILE A 7 -34.45 19.17 -5.24
CA ILE A 7 -33.57 19.31 -6.42
C ILE A 7 -32.14 19.60 -5.99
N VAL A 8 -31.93 20.49 -5.02
CA VAL A 8 -30.58 20.79 -4.49
C VAL A 8 -29.97 19.59 -3.76
N ALA A 9 -30.75 18.84 -2.98
CA ALA A 9 -30.29 17.60 -2.34
C ALA A 9 -29.92 16.52 -3.37
N GLY A 10 -30.66 16.40 -4.47
CA GLY A 10 -30.35 15.49 -5.57
C GLY A 10 -29.04 15.87 -6.31
N LEU A 11 -28.79 17.17 -6.48
CA LEU A 11 -27.56 17.65 -7.13
C LEU A 11 -26.30 17.41 -6.28
N LEU A 12 -26.42 17.50 -4.95
CA LEU A 12 -25.31 17.25 -4.01
C LEU A 12 -24.90 15.77 -3.93
N LEU A 13 -25.82 14.85 -4.21
CA LEU A 13 -25.54 13.40 -4.22
C LEU A 13 -24.81 12.93 -5.48
N THR A 14 -24.73 13.72 -6.53
CA THR A 14 -24.04 13.35 -7.79
C THR A 14 -22.55 13.72 -7.83
N MET A 15 -22.03 14.40 -6.83
CA MET A 15 -20.60 14.69 -6.73
C MET A 15 -19.86 13.46 -6.21
N SER A 16 -19.56 12.52 -7.11
CA SER A 16 -18.58 11.46 -6.85
C SER A 16 -17.20 12.09 -6.80
N VAL A 17 -16.69 12.36 -5.59
CA VAL A 17 -15.31 12.78 -5.38
C VAL A 17 -14.44 11.54 -5.56
N PHE A 18 -13.81 11.41 -6.72
CA PHE A 18 -12.76 10.41 -6.94
C PHE A 18 -11.49 10.89 -6.23
N ALA A 19 -11.31 10.47 -4.98
CA ALA A 19 -10.04 10.60 -4.27
C ALA A 19 -9.10 9.48 -4.73
N GLN A 20 -8.60 9.57 -5.98
CA GLN A 20 -7.59 8.64 -6.47
C GLN A 20 -6.21 9.10 -5.97
N ALA A 21 -5.41 8.16 -5.47
CA ALA A 21 -4.00 8.42 -5.20
C ALA A 21 -3.31 8.85 -6.51
N PRO A 22 -2.41 9.85 -6.45
CA PRO A 22 -1.68 10.27 -7.65
C PRO A 22 -0.85 9.10 -8.19
N GLU A 23 -0.91 8.87 -9.50
CA GLU A 23 -0.15 7.85 -10.22
C GLU A 23 1.32 8.28 -10.37
N LYS A 24 1.98 8.56 -9.23
CA LYS A 24 3.32 9.12 -9.17
C LYS A 24 4.13 8.52 -8.03
N MET A 25 5.44 8.46 -8.20
CA MET A 25 6.39 8.04 -7.18
C MET A 25 7.47 9.10 -6.97
N SER A 26 7.77 9.45 -5.73
CA SER A 26 8.92 10.30 -5.41
C SER A 26 10.23 9.54 -5.66
N TYR A 27 11.16 10.20 -6.33
CA TYR A 27 12.52 9.70 -6.56
C TYR A 27 13.54 10.78 -6.25
N GLN A 28 14.62 10.39 -5.57
CA GLN A 28 15.74 11.28 -5.25
C GLN A 28 17.06 10.59 -5.57
N ALA A 29 17.99 11.35 -6.12
CA ALA A 29 19.34 10.87 -6.40
C ALA A 29 20.36 12.00 -6.31
N VAL A 30 21.60 11.67 -5.94
CA VAL A 30 22.72 12.60 -6.03
C VAL A 30 23.45 12.30 -7.34
N ILE A 31 23.51 13.28 -8.21
CA ILE A 31 24.14 13.16 -9.52
C ILE A 31 25.63 13.51 -9.43
N ARG A 32 26.46 12.57 -9.91
CA ARG A 32 27.90 12.73 -10.00
C ARG A 32 28.38 12.39 -11.41
N ASN A 33 29.38 13.09 -11.87
CA ASN A 33 30.03 12.77 -13.14
C ASN A 33 30.97 11.56 -13.00
N THR A 34 31.56 11.13 -14.11
CA THR A 34 32.51 9.99 -14.17
C THR A 34 33.76 10.20 -13.31
N SER A 35 34.11 11.45 -12.98
CA SER A 35 35.21 11.80 -12.05
C SER A 35 34.73 11.93 -10.60
N ASN A 36 33.49 11.49 -10.28
CA ASN A 36 32.87 11.53 -8.95
C ASN A 36 32.61 12.96 -8.40
N ASN A 37 32.64 13.98 -9.24
CA ASN A 37 32.29 15.35 -8.85
C ASN A 37 30.76 15.55 -8.89
N LEU A 38 30.24 16.41 -8.01
CA LEU A 38 28.85 16.78 -8.00
C LEU A 38 28.47 17.52 -9.28
N VAL A 39 27.33 17.16 -9.86
CA VAL A 39 26.72 17.86 -10.99
C VAL A 39 25.64 18.79 -10.47
N THR A 40 25.70 20.07 -10.82
CA THR A 40 24.76 21.11 -10.39
C THR A 40 24.08 21.82 -11.58
N THR A 41 24.42 21.41 -12.79
CA THR A 41 23.77 21.88 -14.04
C THR A 41 22.59 20.98 -14.38
N THR A 42 21.67 21.48 -15.20
CA THR A 42 20.52 20.68 -15.69
C THR A 42 21.01 19.41 -16.39
N VAL A 43 20.41 18.29 -16.05
CA VAL A 43 20.71 16.96 -16.62
C VAL A 43 19.47 16.40 -17.34
N GLY A 44 19.69 15.60 -18.37
CA GLY A 44 18.64 14.77 -18.96
C GLY A 44 18.49 13.46 -18.18
N MET A 45 17.28 13.09 -17.80
CA MET A 45 17.02 11.80 -17.17
C MET A 45 15.97 11.03 -17.96
N LYS A 46 16.26 9.78 -18.30
CA LYS A 46 15.30 8.82 -18.81
C LYS A 46 15.04 7.78 -17.72
N ILE A 47 13.78 7.65 -17.35
CA ILE A 47 13.33 6.75 -16.31
C ILE A 47 12.49 5.64 -16.95
N SER A 48 12.81 4.38 -16.65
CA SER A 48 12.08 3.23 -17.16
C SER A 48 11.65 2.32 -16.02
N ILE A 49 10.41 1.86 -16.04
CA ILE A 49 9.93 0.77 -15.19
C ILE A 49 10.03 -0.52 -15.98
N LEU A 50 10.88 -1.44 -15.50
CA LEU A 50 11.12 -2.73 -16.12
C LEU A 50 10.38 -3.82 -15.37
N GLN A 51 9.85 -4.80 -16.10
CA GLN A 51 9.11 -5.93 -15.52
C GLN A 51 9.97 -7.19 -15.48
N ALA A 52 9.78 -7.99 -14.45
CA ALA A 52 10.36 -9.32 -14.18
C ALA A 52 11.85 -9.34 -13.83
N THR A 53 12.71 -8.61 -14.53
CA THR A 53 14.16 -8.61 -14.30
C THR A 53 14.76 -7.21 -14.45
N ALA A 54 15.97 -7.01 -13.95
CA ALA A 54 16.73 -5.76 -14.10
C ALA A 54 17.05 -5.39 -15.57
N THR A 55 16.88 -6.34 -16.48
CA THR A 55 17.01 -6.17 -17.94
C THR A 55 15.73 -6.50 -18.68
N GLY A 56 14.61 -6.54 -17.94
CA GLY A 56 13.28 -6.89 -18.47
C GLY A 56 12.70 -5.85 -19.41
N THR A 57 11.52 -6.15 -19.92
CA THR A 57 10.81 -5.23 -20.83
C THR A 57 10.37 -3.98 -20.06
N ALA A 58 10.60 -2.81 -20.64
CA ALA A 58 10.08 -1.55 -20.11
C ALA A 58 8.56 -1.48 -20.35
N VAL A 59 7.80 -1.37 -19.27
CA VAL A 59 6.34 -1.19 -19.29
C VAL A 59 5.94 0.28 -19.22
N TYR A 60 6.85 1.12 -18.76
CA TYR A 60 6.70 2.58 -18.72
C TYR A 60 8.05 3.24 -18.93
N VAL A 61 8.08 4.32 -19.73
CA VAL A 61 9.28 5.14 -19.95
C VAL A 61 8.88 6.61 -20.02
N GLU A 62 9.61 7.45 -19.30
CA GLU A 62 9.51 8.91 -19.37
C GLU A 62 10.87 9.58 -19.41
N THR A 63 10.88 10.85 -19.78
CA THR A 63 12.05 11.75 -19.69
C THR A 63 11.74 12.97 -18.85
N GLN A 64 12.76 13.46 -18.12
CA GLN A 64 12.72 14.68 -17.33
C GLN A 64 14.05 15.41 -17.44
N ASN A 65 14.05 16.75 -17.22
CA ASN A 65 15.28 17.57 -17.23
C ASN A 65 15.40 18.33 -15.91
N PRO A 66 15.69 17.64 -14.79
CA PRO A 66 15.84 18.29 -13.51
C PRO A 66 17.18 19.07 -13.42
N THR A 67 17.19 20.10 -12.58
CA THR A 67 18.43 20.78 -12.19
C THR A 67 18.77 20.37 -10.76
N PRO A 68 19.91 19.66 -10.53
CA PRO A 68 20.38 19.31 -9.20
C PRO A 68 20.65 20.56 -8.35
N ASN A 69 20.46 20.45 -7.04
CA ASN A 69 20.85 21.52 -6.13
C ASN A 69 22.38 21.58 -5.91
N THR A 70 22.86 22.48 -5.06
CA THR A 70 24.28 22.66 -4.75
C THR A 70 24.99 21.40 -4.21
N ASN A 71 24.22 20.43 -3.70
CA ASN A 71 24.72 19.12 -3.23
C ASN A 71 24.60 18.02 -4.30
N GLY A 72 24.27 18.39 -5.55
CA GLY A 72 24.04 17.45 -6.63
C GLY A 72 22.74 16.66 -6.52
N LEU A 73 21.85 17.00 -5.58
CA LEU A 73 20.59 16.27 -5.34
C LEU A 73 19.52 16.72 -6.33
N VAL A 74 18.93 15.75 -7.02
CA VAL A 74 17.67 15.88 -7.76
C VAL A 74 16.53 15.27 -6.96
N SER A 75 15.34 15.88 -7.04
CA SER A 75 14.10 15.37 -6.52
C SER A 75 13.05 15.50 -7.63
N ILE A 76 12.52 14.36 -8.07
CA ILE A 76 11.56 14.27 -9.17
C ILE A 76 10.36 13.42 -8.77
N GLU A 77 9.26 13.57 -9.50
CA GLU A 77 8.10 12.69 -9.43
C GLU A 77 8.06 11.84 -10.70
N ILE A 78 8.32 10.55 -10.57
CA ILE A 78 8.14 9.58 -11.66
C ILE A 78 6.66 9.44 -11.93
N GLY A 79 6.25 9.52 -13.19
CA GLY A 79 4.85 9.68 -13.60
C GLY A 79 4.47 11.14 -13.85
N GLY A 80 5.39 12.09 -13.63
CA GLY A 80 5.22 13.52 -13.89
C GLY A 80 6.00 14.06 -15.08
N GLY A 81 6.82 13.24 -15.73
CA GLY A 81 7.67 13.62 -16.85
C GLY A 81 6.99 13.55 -18.22
N SER A 82 7.79 13.73 -19.28
CA SER A 82 7.34 13.53 -20.66
C SER A 82 7.31 12.05 -20.99
N VAL A 83 6.13 11.49 -21.17
CA VAL A 83 5.95 10.04 -21.45
C VAL A 83 6.52 9.70 -22.83
N VAL A 84 7.37 8.68 -22.85
CA VAL A 84 7.93 8.09 -24.09
C VAL A 84 7.15 6.83 -24.47
N SER A 85 6.82 5.97 -23.50
CA SER A 85 5.99 4.78 -23.75
C SER A 85 5.27 4.32 -22.50
N GLY A 86 4.12 3.66 -22.67
CA GLY A 86 3.29 3.16 -21.58
C GLY A 86 2.56 4.26 -20.83
N THR A 87 1.89 3.89 -19.71
CA THR A 87 1.26 4.81 -18.77
C THR A 87 1.45 4.27 -17.36
N MET A 88 1.63 5.13 -16.35
CA MET A 88 1.75 4.69 -14.95
C MET A 88 0.50 3.93 -14.47
N ALA A 89 -0.69 4.43 -14.81
CA ALA A 89 -1.97 3.79 -14.51
C ALA A 89 -2.15 2.43 -15.19
N GLY A 90 -1.46 2.18 -16.31
CA GLY A 90 -1.55 0.93 -17.06
C GLY A 90 -0.64 -0.18 -16.53
N ILE A 91 0.20 0.09 -15.55
CA ILE A 91 1.09 -0.91 -14.97
C ILE A 91 0.28 -1.84 -14.05
N ASN A 92 0.24 -3.13 -14.38
CA ASN A 92 -0.33 -4.12 -13.47
C ASN A 92 0.70 -4.53 -12.41
N TRP A 93 0.72 -3.82 -11.29
CA TRP A 93 1.67 -4.02 -10.21
C TRP A 93 1.63 -5.41 -9.56
N GLU A 94 0.60 -6.21 -9.81
CA GLU A 94 0.51 -7.61 -9.34
C GLU A 94 1.47 -8.54 -10.10
N ASN A 95 1.84 -8.17 -11.32
CA ASN A 95 2.72 -8.96 -12.20
C ASN A 95 4.22 -8.68 -11.95
N GLY A 96 4.59 -8.23 -10.72
CA GLY A 96 5.99 -8.02 -10.35
C GLY A 96 6.85 -9.29 -10.34
N PRO A 97 8.16 -9.15 -10.07
CA PRO A 97 8.84 -7.94 -9.58
C PRO A 97 9.03 -6.86 -10.65
N TYR A 98 9.17 -5.61 -10.18
CA TYR A 98 9.47 -4.46 -11.03
C TYR A 98 10.80 -3.83 -10.64
N PHE A 99 11.45 -3.20 -11.63
CA PHE A 99 12.72 -2.51 -11.44
C PHE A 99 12.60 -1.10 -12.00
N ILE A 100 13.24 -0.16 -11.32
CA ILE A 100 13.44 1.19 -11.83
C ILE A 100 14.82 1.27 -12.44
N LYS A 101 14.89 1.66 -13.70
CA LYS A 101 16.13 1.99 -14.41
C LYS A 101 16.16 3.49 -14.65
N THR A 102 17.23 4.14 -14.23
CA THR A 102 17.50 5.54 -14.53
C THR A 102 18.73 5.64 -15.42
N GLU A 103 18.61 6.41 -16.49
CA GLU A 103 19.68 6.72 -17.42
C GLU A 103 19.84 8.24 -17.40
N THR A 104 21.01 8.73 -16.98
CA THR A 104 21.27 10.18 -16.80
C THR A 104 22.28 10.64 -17.83
N ASP A 105 21.89 11.69 -18.55
CA ASP A 105 22.71 12.46 -19.48
C ASP A 105 23.19 13.71 -18.73
N ILE A 106 24.46 13.71 -18.36
CA ILE A 106 25.06 14.74 -17.49
C ILE A 106 25.18 16.09 -18.21
N ASP A 107 25.45 16.06 -19.49
CA ASP A 107 25.71 17.24 -20.31
C ASP A 107 24.45 17.70 -21.08
N ASN A 108 23.34 17.00 -20.89
CA ASN A 108 22.06 17.23 -21.58
C ASN A 108 22.21 17.27 -23.12
N ASN A 109 23.01 16.34 -23.64
CA ASN A 109 23.35 16.23 -25.06
C ASN A 109 22.69 15.04 -25.77
N THR A 110 21.74 14.35 -25.08
CA THR A 110 21.04 13.12 -25.48
C THR A 110 21.89 11.82 -25.42
N SER A 111 23.07 11.90 -24.80
CA SER A 111 23.91 10.74 -24.50
C SER A 111 23.80 10.40 -23.01
N TYR A 112 23.34 9.19 -22.68
CA TYR A 112 23.16 8.77 -21.30
C TYR A 112 24.41 8.12 -20.75
N ASP A 113 25.16 8.86 -19.91
CA ASP A 113 26.49 8.48 -19.42
C ASP A 113 26.43 7.62 -18.15
N VAL A 114 25.40 7.79 -17.35
CA VAL A 114 25.24 7.10 -16.07
C VAL A 114 23.94 6.31 -16.06
N THR A 115 24.06 5.01 -15.79
CA THR A 115 22.90 4.12 -15.69
C THR A 115 22.87 3.46 -14.34
N SER A 116 21.69 3.43 -13.71
CA SER A 116 21.43 2.68 -12.48
C SER A 116 20.14 1.89 -12.62
N THR A 117 20.10 0.69 -12.03
CA THR A 117 18.90 -0.14 -11.98
C THR A 117 18.75 -0.72 -10.59
N SER A 118 17.57 -0.57 -10.00
CA SER A 118 17.25 -1.14 -8.69
C SER A 118 15.84 -1.74 -8.68
N GLN A 119 15.64 -2.77 -7.87
CA GLN A 119 14.32 -3.36 -7.69
C GLN A 119 13.43 -2.42 -6.88
N LEU A 120 12.17 -2.29 -7.31
CA LEU A 120 11.14 -1.63 -6.52
C LEU A 120 10.65 -2.59 -5.43
N LEU A 121 10.91 -2.22 -4.18
CA LEU A 121 10.48 -2.97 -3.02
C LEU A 121 9.21 -2.36 -2.43
N SER A 122 8.34 -3.20 -1.88
CA SER A 122 7.12 -2.75 -1.21
C SER A 122 7.46 -1.94 0.03
N THR A 123 6.78 -0.81 0.21
CA THR A 123 6.79 -0.12 1.50
C THR A 123 5.98 -0.91 2.54
N PRO A 124 6.22 -0.75 3.86
CA PRO A 124 5.45 -1.41 4.90
C PRO A 124 3.93 -1.19 4.77
N TYR A 125 3.50 0.00 4.36
CA TYR A 125 2.08 0.32 4.12
C TYR A 125 1.49 -0.46 2.94
N ALA A 126 2.24 -0.66 1.86
CA ALA A 126 1.78 -1.45 0.71
C ALA A 126 1.68 -2.94 1.07
N LEU A 127 2.57 -3.46 1.91
CA LEU A 127 2.48 -4.82 2.44
C LEU A 127 1.22 -4.99 3.32
N PHE A 128 0.91 -4.00 4.14
CA PHE A 128 -0.30 -3.99 4.95
C PHE A 128 -1.57 -3.89 4.08
N ALA A 129 -1.61 -2.99 3.09
CA ALA A 129 -2.73 -2.85 2.17
C ALA A 129 -2.99 -4.14 1.36
N LYS A 130 -1.94 -4.85 0.96
CA LYS A 130 -2.07 -6.15 0.28
C LYS A 130 -2.72 -7.21 1.18
N SER A 131 -2.45 -7.20 2.48
CA SER A 131 -3.07 -8.11 3.46
C SER A 131 -4.46 -7.65 3.91
N ALA A 132 -4.77 -6.35 3.77
CA ALA A 132 -6.09 -5.76 4.05
C ALA A 132 -7.04 -5.81 2.83
N GLY A 133 -6.67 -6.51 1.77
CA GLY A 133 -7.47 -6.64 0.55
C GLY A 133 -8.88 -7.12 0.83
N THR A 134 -9.85 -6.52 0.15
CA THR A 134 -11.30 -6.79 0.26
C THR A 134 -11.73 -8.17 -0.24
N SER A 135 -10.80 -9.01 -0.64
CA SER A 135 -11.07 -10.38 -1.08
C SER A 135 -10.67 -11.35 0.00
N ALA A 136 -11.53 -12.30 0.32
CA ALA A 136 -11.18 -13.41 1.18
C ALA A 136 -9.91 -14.11 0.65
N PRO A 137 -8.94 -14.46 1.51
CA PRO A 137 -7.82 -15.30 1.10
C PRO A 137 -8.31 -16.57 0.41
N SER A 138 -7.57 -17.09 -0.58
CA SER A 138 -7.97 -18.29 -1.30
C SER A 138 -8.34 -19.42 -0.32
N GLY A 139 -9.59 -19.90 -0.39
CA GLY A 139 -10.14 -20.91 0.50
C GLY A 139 -10.82 -20.40 1.77
N PHE A 140 -10.94 -19.09 1.95
CA PHE A 140 -11.76 -18.48 3.01
C PHE A 140 -13.03 -17.85 2.44
N THR A 141 -14.09 -17.80 3.24
CA THR A 141 -15.35 -17.12 2.92
C THR A 141 -15.32 -15.66 3.38
N HIS A 142 -14.59 -15.41 4.48
CA HIS A 142 -14.45 -14.10 5.11
C HIS A 142 -13.05 -13.52 4.90
N TYR A 143 -12.89 -12.20 5.09
CA TYR A 143 -11.61 -11.50 4.93
C TYR A 143 -11.30 -10.59 6.13
N LEU A 144 -10.02 -10.27 6.29
CA LEU A 144 -9.57 -9.35 7.34
C LEU A 144 -10.11 -7.93 7.08
N GLY A 145 -10.66 -7.30 8.10
CA GLY A 145 -11.31 -6.00 8.00
C GLY A 145 -12.80 -6.06 7.64
N GLU A 146 -13.38 -7.26 7.44
CA GLU A 146 -14.81 -7.44 7.21
C GLU A 146 -15.61 -7.12 8.46
N ALA A 147 -16.75 -6.42 8.29
CA ALA A 147 -17.72 -6.23 9.36
C ALA A 147 -18.55 -7.52 9.52
N PHE A 148 -18.41 -8.20 10.64
CA PHE A 148 -19.06 -9.48 10.91
C PHE A 148 -19.50 -9.56 12.37
N ASN A 149 -20.73 -10.02 12.61
CA ASN A 149 -21.29 -10.24 13.94
C ASN A 149 -21.10 -9.05 14.93
N GLY A 150 -21.24 -7.81 14.44
CA GLY A 150 -21.15 -6.61 15.28
C GLY A 150 -19.71 -6.13 15.58
N GLY A 151 -18.71 -6.69 14.92
CA GLY A 151 -17.32 -6.29 15.03
C GLY A 151 -16.60 -6.32 13.68
N ILE A 152 -15.29 -6.17 13.72
CA ILE A 152 -14.39 -6.27 12.55
C ILE A 152 -13.50 -7.48 12.72
N ILE A 153 -13.40 -8.32 11.70
CA ILE A 153 -12.50 -9.48 11.67
C ILE A 153 -11.06 -8.99 11.60
N PHE A 154 -10.22 -9.35 12.57
CA PHE A 154 -8.81 -8.99 12.56
C PHE A 154 -7.86 -10.18 12.50
N TYR A 155 -8.38 -11.40 12.61
CA TYR A 155 -7.61 -12.63 12.48
C TYR A 155 -8.46 -13.75 11.91
N LEU A 156 -7.94 -14.53 10.94
CA LEU A 156 -8.58 -15.68 10.32
C LEU A 156 -7.60 -16.84 10.21
N TYR A 157 -8.09 -18.07 10.42
CA TYR A 157 -7.32 -19.29 10.19
C TYR A 157 -8.25 -20.46 9.84
N LYS A 158 -7.68 -21.51 9.25
CA LYS A 158 -8.35 -22.79 9.07
C LYS A 158 -8.02 -23.69 10.25
N GLY A 159 -9.05 -24.17 10.93
CA GLY A 159 -8.90 -25.14 12.00
C GLY A 159 -8.53 -26.54 11.48
N SER A 160 -8.15 -27.44 12.38
CA SER A 160 -7.93 -28.86 12.07
C SER A 160 -9.21 -29.58 11.65
N ASP A 161 -10.37 -29.00 11.92
CA ASP A 161 -11.72 -29.42 11.49
C ASP A 161 -12.02 -29.02 10.03
N GLY A 162 -11.11 -28.27 9.36
CA GLY A 162 -11.28 -27.76 8.01
C GLY A 162 -12.20 -26.53 7.92
N LEU A 163 -12.76 -26.07 9.07
CA LEU A 163 -13.62 -24.90 9.12
C LEU A 163 -12.82 -23.62 9.24
N GLU A 164 -13.50 -22.51 8.91
CA GLU A 164 -12.97 -21.18 9.06
C GLU A 164 -13.22 -20.65 10.47
N HIS A 165 -12.18 -20.20 11.13
CA HIS A 165 -12.20 -19.61 12.45
C HIS A 165 -11.60 -18.21 12.40
N GLY A 166 -12.04 -17.32 13.31
CA GLY A 166 -11.52 -15.95 13.35
C GLY A 166 -11.74 -15.27 14.68
N LEU A 167 -11.08 -14.16 14.84
CA LEU A 167 -11.27 -13.24 15.94
C LEU A 167 -11.83 -11.93 15.41
N ILE A 168 -12.81 -11.38 16.12
CA ILE A 168 -13.41 -10.08 15.82
C ILE A 168 -13.14 -9.09 16.96
N VAL A 169 -12.98 -7.81 16.62
CA VAL A 169 -12.92 -6.71 17.57
C VAL A 169 -14.24 -5.96 17.53
N ALA A 170 -14.83 -5.70 18.69
CA ALA A 170 -16.07 -4.93 18.79
C ALA A 170 -15.84 -3.48 18.37
N LEU A 171 -16.82 -2.87 17.69
CA LEU A 171 -16.76 -1.47 17.27
C LEU A 171 -17.05 -0.50 18.42
N THR A 172 -17.59 -1.01 19.52
CA THR A 172 -17.90 -0.21 20.72
C THR A 172 -17.32 -0.89 21.94
N GLU A 173 -16.69 -0.12 22.80
CA GLU A 173 -16.28 -0.59 24.12
C GLU A 173 -17.49 -0.62 25.04
N SER A 174 -17.66 -1.72 25.78
CA SER A 174 -18.59 -1.81 26.90
C SER A 174 -17.80 -2.08 28.18
N THR A 175 -17.98 -1.25 29.18
CA THR A 175 -17.48 -1.52 30.52
C THR A 175 -18.52 -2.36 31.25
N ALA A 176 -18.28 -3.66 31.35
CA ALA A 176 -19.08 -4.56 32.17
C ALA A 176 -18.16 -5.30 33.14
N GLN A 177 -18.62 -5.46 34.36
CA GLN A 177 -17.92 -6.33 35.31
C GLN A 177 -18.11 -7.77 34.82
N TRP A 178 -17.04 -8.43 34.43
CA TRP A 178 -17.11 -9.81 33.89
C TRP A 178 -17.31 -10.87 35.01
N GLN A 179 -17.09 -10.47 36.26
CA GLN A 179 -17.31 -11.32 37.44
C GLN A 179 -17.68 -10.46 38.65
N SER A 180 -18.64 -10.90 39.44
CA SER A 180 -19.13 -10.17 40.63
C SER A 180 -18.18 -10.28 41.82
N SER A 181 -17.26 -11.26 41.82
CA SER A 181 -16.23 -11.45 42.84
C SER A 181 -14.93 -11.93 42.21
N ALA A 182 -13.76 -11.57 42.82
CA ALA A 182 -12.46 -11.99 42.33
C ALA A 182 -12.23 -13.48 42.65
N THR A 183 -12.68 -14.38 41.76
CA THR A 183 -12.48 -15.82 41.88
C THR A 183 -11.52 -16.29 40.79
N LEU A 184 -10.49 -17.07 41.15
CA LEU A 184 -9.59 -17.68 40.17
C LEU A 184 -10.32 -18.84 39.47
N VAL A 185 -10.55 -18.70 38.16
CA VAL A 185 -11.25 -19.67 37.34
C VAL A 185 -10.30 -20.59 36.56
N ASN A 186 -8.98 -20.46 36.76
CA ASN A 186 -7.93 -21.21 36.04
C ASN A 186 -8.01 -21.11 34.51
N ALA A 187 -8.59 -20.02 33.99
CA ALA A 187 -8.71 -19.72 32.57
C ALA A 187 -7.35 -19.18 32.05
N ASN A 188 -6.35 -20.05 32.02
CA ASN A 188 -4.94 -19.67 31.78
C ASN A 188 -4.34 -20.24 30.50
N ARG A 189 -5.15 -20.86 29.63
CA ARG A 189 -4.68 -21.33 28.35
C ARG A 189 -4.60 -20.18 27.37
N THR A 190 -3.42 -19.88 26.90
CA THR A 190 -3.16 -18.75 25.97
C THR A 190 -3.67 -19.01 24.55
N GLU A 191 -3.91 -20.29 24.21
CA GLU A 191 -4.21 -20.74 22.85
C GLU A 191 -5.64 -21.26 22.67
N ASP A 192 -6.42 -21.31 23.75
CA ASP A 192 -7.77 -21.89 23.75
C ASP A 192 -8.79 -20.94 24.40
N GLY A 193 -9.28 -20.00 23.59
CA GLY A 193 -10.29 -19.04 24.04
C GLY A 193 -11.63 -19.70 24.41
N ALA A 194 -12.04 -20.76 23.71
CA ALA A 194 -13.27 -21.47 23.99
C ALA A 194 -13.23 -22.17 25.36
N PHE A 195 -12.10 -22.81 25.69
CA PHE A 195 -11.90 -23.43 27.00
C PHE A 195 -11.90 -22.38 28.12
N ASN A 196 -11.19 -21.28 27.96
CA ASN A 196 -11.15 -20.20 28.95
C ASN A 196 -12.54 -19.57 29.13
N THR A 197 -13.30 -19.36 28.07
CA THR A 197 -14.66 -18.84 28.13
C THR A 197 -15.59 -19.80 28.85
N ALA A 198 -15.50 -21.10 28.59
CA ALA A 198 -16.32 -22.12 29.27
C ALA A 198 -16.04 -22.15 30.77
N LEU A 199 -14.78 -21.99 31.20
CA LEU A 199 -14.44 -21.88 32.60
C LEU A 199 -15.01 -20.64 33.28
N MET A 200 -14.99 -19.50 32.58
CA MET A 200 -15.56 -18.24 33.10
C MET A 200 -17.07 -18.33 33.24
N THR A 201 -17.78 -18.91 32.25
CA THR A 201 -19.25 -19.04 32.28
C THR A 201 -19.76 -20.07 33.28
N ASN A 202 -18.97 -21.07 33.63
CA ASN A 202 -19.32 -22.09 34.59
C ASN A 202 -18.86 -21.77 36.04
N SER A 203 -18.18 -20.66 36.25
CA SER A 203 -17.80 -20.19 37.59
C SER A 203 -19.05 -19.65 38.32
N PRO A 204 -19.31 -20.07 39.57
CA PRO A 204 -20.38 -19.49 40.37
C PRO A 204 -20.13 -18.00 40.57
N ALA A 205 -21.20 -17.20 40.46
CA ALA A 205 -21.19 -15.76 40.66
C ALA A 205 -20.96 -15.41 42.13
#